data_0be1e4063a9fbbfc23e700b1dbf046a7
#
_entry.id   0be1e4063a9fbbfc23e700b1dbf046a7
#
_cell.length_a   1.000
_cell.length_b   1.000
_cell.length_c   1.000
_cell.angle_alpha   90.00
_cell.angle_beta   90.00
_cell.angle_gamma   90.00
#
_symmetry.space_group_name_H-M   'P 1'
#
loop_
_entity.id
_entity.type
_entity.pdbx_description
1 polymer ?
#
loop_
_entity_poly.entity_id
_entity_poly.type
_entity_poly.pdbx_seq_one_letter_code
_entity_poly.pdbx_strand_id
1 'polypeptide(L)'
;MKKTYLPLSLLALSAAAQEKYNVVYIMTDDHTAQMMSCYDNRYVETPNLDRIANDGVRFVNSFVANSLSGPSRACMLTGKHSHANGFTSNVNDVFDGSQQTMPKLFQAAGYQTAMICKWHLISDPTGFDFWNIVPGQGDYYNPEFINMDGSRTQHKGYMTNIVTDKAIDWMENKRDKNRPFLLFIHHKACHRNWLPELKYLSLYEDKEFPIPETFYDDYEGRPAAKAQEMSIASNHDMDLAYDVKVMDANVTTRLTPNYLSMIGRLDSRERAIYDQFYDSIAIDFRARNLSGKALTEYKYQRYMRDYAKVLKTLDDNVGRTLDYLRDAGLLENTLVVYTSDQGFYMGEHGWFDKRFMYEESFRTPLVMRLPNGLSKRGDIPQMVQNIDYAPTFLDLCGIPVPEDMHGVSMLPLLRGEQPKNWRDALYYHFHEFPAEHAVKRHYGVRTDRYTLIHFYEDIDVWELYDLQNDPQQLNNIYGQPGTEKITKRLKKRLVKLQEEYADPAIEHTK
;
A
#
# COMPACT_ATOMS: atom_id res chain seq x y z
N MET A 1 10.78 57.61 55.35
CA MET A 1 10.32 56.33 54.74
C MET A 1 10.54 56.39 53.25
N LYS A 2 11.61 55.79 52.74
CA LYS A 2 11.90 55.73 51.28
C LYS A 2 11.32 54.42 50.77
N LYS A 3 10.36 54.52 49.85
CA LYS A 3 9.80 53.34 49.14
C LYS A 3 10.73 52.99 47.97
N THR A 4 11.35 51.81 48.07
CA THR A 4 12.15 51.22 47.02
C THR A 4 11.21 50.44 46.08
N TYR A 5 11.14 50.85 44.81
CA TYR A 5 10.44 50.10 43.73
C TYR A 5 11.43 49.12 43.13
N LEU A 6 11.16 47.79 43.24
CA LEU A 6 11.84 46.78 42.47
C LEU A 6 11.21 46.73 41.02
N PRO A 7 12.01 46.72 39.99
CA PRO A 7 11.48 46.49 38.61
C PRO A 7 11.16 45.01 38.42
N LEU A 8 9.90 44.69 38.11
CA LEU A 8 9.51 43.38 37.56
C LEU A 8 10.11 43.24 36.16
N SER A 9 11.16 42.47 35.99
CA SER A 9 11.65 42.05 34.71
C SER A 9 10.69 40.97 34.17
N LEU A 10 9.87 41.33 33.17
CA LEU A 10 9.16 40.36 32.32
C LEU A 10 10.19 39.55 31.54
N LEU A 11 10.42 38.33 31.94
CA LEU A 11 11.06 37.32 31.09
C LEU A 11 10.03 36.95 30.00
N ALA A 12 10.19 37.52 28.81
CA ALA A 12 9.55 37.03 27.60
C ALA A 12 10.18 35.66 27.28
N LEU A 13 9.50 34.57 27.66
CA LEU A 13 9.78 33.27 27.04
C LEU A 13 9.42 33.42 25.56
N SER A 14 10.45 33.59 24.73
CA SER A 14 10.30 33.32 23.28
C SER A 14 10.06 31.83 23.16
N ALA A 15 8.81 31.41 22.99
CA ALA A 15 8.52 30.10 22.45
C ALA A 15 9.24 30.04 21.09
N ALA A 16 10.32 29.29 21.00
CA ALA A 16 10.95 29.00 19.72
C ALA A 16 9.83 28.44 18.83
N ALA A 17 9.54 29.12 17.73
CA ALA A 17 8.55 28.64 16.78
C ALA A 17 8.98 27.24 16.35
N GLN A 18 8.12 26.24 16.62
CA GLN A 18 8.40 24.86 16.23
C GLN A 18 8.63 24.84 14.73
N GLU A 19 9.78 24.28 14.30
CA GLU A 19 10.08 24.14 12.89
C GLU A 19 8.96 23.34 12.21
N LYS A 20 8.34 23.93 11.18
CA LYS A 20 7.26 23.29 10.43
C LYS A 20 7.85 22.46 9.29
N TYR A 21 7.87 21.16 9.44
CA TYR A 21 8.35 20.23 8.42
C TYR A 21 7.34 20.08 7.28
N ASN A 22 7.82 19.93 6.05
CA ASN A 22 7.01 19.46 4.94
C ASN A 22 6.83 17.94 5.02
N VAL A 23 5.78 17.43 4.41
CA VAL A 23 5.53 15.99 4.26
C VAL A 23 5.29 15.66 2.79
N VAL A 24 6.10 14.79 2.23
CA VAL A 24 5.88 14.14 0.93
C VAL A 24 5.55 12.67 1.19
N TYR A 25 4.30 12.31 0.94
CA TYR A 25 3.78 10.98 1.15
C TYR A 25 3.57 10.27 -0.19
N ILE A 26 4.51 9.39 -0.54
CA ILE A 26 4.50 8.59 -1.76
C ILE A 26 3.87 7.24 -1.41
N MET A 27 2.71 6.97 -1.99
CA MET A 27 2.02 5.69 -1.82
C MET A 27 1.80 5.04 -3.19
N THR A 28 2.05 3.75 -3.23
CA THR A 28 1.85 2.91 -4.41
C THR A 28 0.69 1.97 -4.19
N ASP A 29 0.34 1.22 -5.21
CA ASP A 29 -0.74 0.25 -5.22
C ASP A 29 -0.17 -1.15 -5.44
N ASP A 30 -0.47 -2.08 -4.54
CA ASP A 30 -0.05 -3.48 -4.67
C ASP A 30 1.48 -3.69 -4.70
N HIS A 31 2.27 -2.88 -3.98
CA HIS A 31 3.71 -3.10 -3.87
C HIS A 31 4.06 -3.83 -2.58
N THR A 32 4.49 -5.07 -2.72
CA THR A 32 4.94 -5.90 -1.60
C THR A 32 6.38 -5.60 -1.17
N ALA A 33 6.68 -5.73 0.12
CA ALA A 33 8.00 -5.46 0.68
C ALA A 33 9.12 -6.28 0.01
N GLN A 34 8.87 -7.55 -0.33
CA GLN A 34 9.87 -8.41 -0.96
C GLN A 34 10.29 -7.97 -2.38
N MET A 35 9.54 -7.11 -3.03
CA MET A 35 9.89 -6.52 -4.33
C MET A 35 10.60 -5.16 -4.16
N MET A 36 11.14 -4.86 -2.99
CA MET A 36 11.96 -3.69 -2.71
C MET A 36 13.33 -4.13 -2.17
N SER A 37 14.42 -3.78 -2.86
CA SER A 37 15.74 -4.38 -2.62
C SER A 37 16.29 -4.16 -1.20
N CYS A 38 15.90 -3.11 -0.50
CA CYS A 38 16.26 -2.94 0.91
C CYS A 38 15.58 -3.96 1.85
N TYR A 39 14.50 -4.63 1.45
CA TYR A 39 13.89 -5.74 2.20
C TYR A 39 14.35 -7.09 1.69
N ASP A 40 14.40 -7.28 0.35
CA ASP A 40 14.82 -8.53 -0.27
C ASP A 40 15.44 -8.25 -1.66
N ASN A 41 16.71 -8.53 -1.81
CA ASN A 41 17.45 -8.25 -3.04
C ASN A 41 17.47 -9.40 -4.08
N ARG A 42 16.72 -10.48 -3.83
CA ARG A 42 16.67 -11.66 -4.73
C ARG A 42 15.90 -11.36 -6.02
N TYR A 43 14.92 -10.50 -5.97
CA TYR A 43 13.98 -10.27 -7.06
C TYR A 43 14.41 -9.13 -7.98
N VAL A 44 14.52 -7.94 -7.49
CA VAL A 44 14.81 -6.72 -8.26
C VAL A 44 15.72 -5.76 -7.49
N GLU A 45 16.32 -4.83 -8.20
CA GLU A 45 17.02 -3.70 -7.62
C GLU A 45 16.13 -2.45 -7.67
N THR A 46 16.00 -1.77 -6.54
CA THR A 46 15.23 -0.53 -6.39
C THR A 46 16.09 0.57 -5.74
N PRO A 47 17.18 0.99 -6.42
CA PRO A 47 18.20 1.84 -5.82
C PRO A 47 17.68 3.20 -5.33
N ASN A 48 16.65 3.74 -5.96
CA ASN A 48 16.09 5.03 -5.54
C ASN A 48 15.16 4.90 -4.33
N LEU A 49 14.41 3.82 -4.23
CA LEU A 49 13.64 3.49 -3.04
C LEU A 49 14.58 3.21 -1.85
N ASP A 50 15.68 2.52 -2.11
CA ASP A 50 16.69 2.22 -1.10
C ASP A 50 17.37 3.49 -0.54
N ARG A 51 17.44 4.59 -1.32
CA ARG A 51 17.92 5.89 -0.80
C ARG A 51 17.09 6.36 0.39
N ILE A 52 15.75 6.19 0.35
CA ILE A 52 14.87 6.59 1.47
C ILE A 52 15.20 5.77 2.72
N ALA A 53 15.37 4.46 2.57
CA ALA A 53 15.71 3.56 3.67
C ALA A 53 17.12 3.82 4.23
N ASN A 54 18.11 4.01 3.35
CA ASN A 54 19.52 4.22 3.72
C ASN A 54 19.74 5.56 4.42
N ASP A 55 19.03 6.60 3.98
CA ASP A 55 19.09 7.94 4.57
C ASP A 55 18.10 8.12 5.75
N GLY A 56 17.35 7.12 6.08
CA GLY A 56 16.31 7.18 7.09
C GLY A 56 16.09 5.89 7.87
N VAL A 57 14.86 5.46 7.97
CA VAL A 57 14.44 4.25 8.69
C VAL A 57 13.65 3.31 7.80
N ARG A 58 13.77 2.00 8.08
CA ARG A 58 12.96 0.94 7.50
C ARG A 58 12.18 0.23 8.61
N PHE A 59 10.85 0.20 8.47
CA PHE A 59 10.01 -0.60 9.36
C PHE A 59 9.92 -2.02 8.84
N VAL A 60 10.48 -2.97 9.57
CA VAL A 60 10.48 -4.39 9.16
C VAL A 60 9.18 -5.10 9.50
N ASN A 61 8.34 -4.51 10.34
CA ASN A 61 7.04 -5.03 10.76
C ASN A 61 5.96 -3.96 10.58
N SER A 62 5.72 -3.56 9.33
CA SER A 62 4.65 -2.64 8.96
C SER A 62 3.49 -3.39 8.29
N PHE A 63 2.25 -3.09 8.70
CA PHE A 63 1.04 -3.79 8.32
C PHE A 63 -0.10 -2.83 7.97
N VAL A 64 -1.17 -3.37 7.38
CA VAL A 64 -2.39 -2.60 7.09
C VAL A 64 -3.57 -3.08 7.92
N ALA A 65 -4.57 -2.23 8.14
CA ALA A 65 -5.76 -2.61 8.91
C ALA A 65 -6.78 -3.40 8.07
N ASN A 66 -6.68 -3.26 6.73
CA ASN A 66 -7.49 -3.97 5.76
C ASN A 66 -6.70 -4.03 4.44
N SER A 67 -6.45 -5.22 3.89
CA SER A 67 -5.67 -5.44 2.67
C SER A 67 -6.52 -5.26 1.41
N LEU A 68 -7.17 -4.12 1.28
CA LEU A 68 -7.95 -3.72 0.11
C LEU A 68 -7.78 -2.22 -0.13
N SER A 69 -7.51 -1.81 -1.38
CA SER A 69 -7.01 -0.48 -1.70
C SER A 69 -7.84 0.67 -1.12
N GLY A 70 -9.15 0.74 -1.38
CA GLY A 70 -9.99 1.82 -0.85
C GLY A 70 -10.06 1.84 0.67
N PRO A 71 -10.44 0.73 1.34
CA PRO A 71 -10.44 0.63 2.80
C PRO A 71 -9.10 0.98 3.45
N SER A 72 -7.98 0.50 2.90
CA SER A 72 -6.65 0.85 3.40
C SER A 72 -6.36 2.36 3.30
N ARG A 73 -6.70 2.98 2.15
CA ARG A 73 -6.54 4.43 1.95
C ARG A 73 -7.40 5.24 2.91
N ALA A 74 -8.63 4.82 3.18
CA ALA A 74 -9.50 5.43 4.18
C ALA A 74 -8.92 5.32 5.60
N CYS A 75 -8.33 4.18 5.95
CA CYS A 75 -7.63 3.97 7.22
C CYS A 75 -6.45 4.94 7.39
N MET A 76 -5.64 5.13 6.35
CA MET A 76 -4.50 6.06 6.37
C MET A 76 -4.94 7.53 6.51
N LEU A 77 -6.04 7.91 5.86
CA LEU A 77 -6.57 9.28 5.93
C LEU A 77 -7.14 9.62 7.30
N THR A 78 -7.80 8.66 7.94
CA THR A 78 -8.58 8.89 9.17
C THR A 78 -7.86 8.49 10.44
N GLY A 79 -6.80 7.64 10.34
CA GLY A 79 -6.18 7.00 11.50
C GLY A 79 -7.09 5.97 12.19
N LYS A 80 -8.14 5.47 11.49
CA LYS A 80 -9.17 4.57 12.04
C LYS A 80 -9.30 3.29 11.20
N HIS A 81 -9.68 2.19 11.84
CA HIS A 81 -10.06 0.96 11.14
C HIS A 81 -11.29 1.16 10.24
N SER A 82 -11.46 0.30 9.23
CA SER A 82 -12.49 0.41 8.19
C SER A 82 -13.92 0.48 8.75
N HIS A 83 -14.25 -0.32 9.77
CA HIS A 83 -15.57 -0.29 10.42
C HIS A 83 -15.88 1.06 11.07
N ALA A 84 -14.87 1.76 11.58
CA ALA A 84 -15.03 3.04 12.27
C ALA A 84 -15.01 4.25 11.31
N ASN A 85 -14.31 4.16 10.15
CA ASN A 85 -14.34 5.20 9.14
C ASN A 85 -15.46 5.01 8.09
N GLY A 86 -16.17 3.87 8.14
CA GLY A 86 -17.32 3.57 7.29
C GLY A 86 -16.99 3.18 5.85
N PHE A 87 -15.70 3.02 5.48
CA PHE A 87 -15.31 2.57 4.15
C PHE A 87 -14.70 1.16 4.22
N THR A 88 -15.51 0.16 3.97
CA THR A 88 -15.18 -1.26 4.20
C THR A 88 -14.99 -2.06 2.92
N SER A 89 -15.47 -1.53 1.77
CA SER A 89 -15.56 -2.23 0.48
C SER A 89 -15.28 -1.30 -0.69
N ASN A 90 -14.64 -1.82 -1.73
CA ASN A 90 -14.47 -1.11 -3.01
C ASN A 90 -15.73 -1.12 -3.88
N VAL A 91 -16.70 -1.98 -3.58
CA VAL A 91 -17.87 -2.24 -4.43
C VAL A 91 -19.07 -1.40 -4.01
N ASN A 92 -19.30 -1.27 -2.70
CA ASN A 92 -20.56 -0.78 -2.17
C ASN A 92 -20.44 0.57 -1.43
N ASP A 93 -19.23 0.97 -1.04
CA ASP A 93 -19.04 2.11 -0.17
C ASP A 93 -18.62 3.37 -0.95
N VAL A 94 -19.08 4.51 -0.44
CA VAL A 94 -18.62 5.85 -0.83
C VAL A 94 -18.03 6.49 0.42
N PHE A 95 -16.78 6.95 0.36
CA PHE A 95 -16.13 7.56 1.50
C PHE A 95 -16.84 8.86 1.91
N ASP A 96 -17.23 8.94 3.18
CA ASP A 96 -17.79 10.17 3.75
C ASP A 96 -16.69 11.22 3.94
N GLY A 97 -16.55 12.09 2.94
CA GLY A 97 -15.59 13.18 2.97
C GLY A 97 -15.91 14.27 4.01
N SER A 98 -17.05 14.23 4.72
CA SER A 98 -17.36 15.20 5.78
C SER A 98 -16.60 14.92 7.07
N GLN A 99 -16.25 13.66 7.33
CA GLN A 99 -15.53 13.25 8.53
C GLN A 99 -14.14 13.90 8.63
N GLN A 100 -13.58 13.88 9.84
CA GLN A 100 -12.23 14.39 10.09
C GLN A 100 -11.17 13.48 9.44
N THR A 101 -10.26 14.11 8.72
CA THR A 101 -9.15 13.44 8.06
C THR A 101 -7.83 14.18 8.31
N MET A 102 -6.73 13.50 8.20
CA MET A 102 -5.39 14.08 8.37
C MET A 102 -5.18 15.34 7.48
N PRO A 103 -5.51 15.36 6.17
CA PRO A 103 -5.33 16.56 5.35
C PRO A 103 -6.11 17.78 5.86
N LYS A 104 -7.33 17.62 6.38
CA LYS A 104 -8.12 18.71 6.97
C LYS A 104 -7.44 19.31 8.19
N LEU A 105 -6.82 18.48 9.03
CA LEU A 105 -6.08 18.93 10.20
C LEU A 105 -4.82 19.70 9.81
N PHE A 106 -4.12 19.25 8.77
CA PHE A 106 -3.00 19.98 8.19
C PHE A 106 -3.41 21.35 7.63
N GLN A 107 -4.53 21.43 6.88
CA GLN A 107 -5.07 22.69 6.41
C GLN A 107 -5.39 23.66 7.56
N ALA A 108 -6.07 23.16 8.61
CA ALA A 108 -6.42 23.95 9.79
C ALA A 108 -5.16 24.47 10.52
N ALA A 109 -4.04 23.76 10.44
CA ALA A 109 -2.73 24.17 10.99
C ALA A 109 -1.93 25.11 10.06
N GLY A 110 -2.50 25.51 8.91
CA GLY A 110 -1.91 26.45 7.98
C GLY A 110 -0.99 25.84 6.92
N TYR A 111 -0.99 24.52 6.77
CA TYR A 111 -0.28 23.83 5.67
C TYR A 111 -1.05 24.00 4.36
N GLN A 112 -0.31 23.97 3.25
CA GLN A 112 -0.90 23.66 1.96
C GLN A 112 -0.99 22.16 1.78
N THR A 113 -2.10 21.69 1.22
CA THR A 113 -2.35 20.26 1.04
C THR A 113 -2.62 19.94 -0.43
N ALA A 114 -1.98 18.90 -0.95
CA ALA A 114 -2.18 18.47 -2.33
C ALA A 114 -2.30 16.95 -2.46
N MET A 115 -3.18 16.50 -3.38
CA MET A 115 -3.40 15.10 -3.72
C MET A 115 -3.26 14.89 -5.22
N ILE A 116 -2.37 13.99 -5.62
CA ILE A 116 -2.09 13.69 -7.02
C ILE A 116 -2.26 12.19 -7.30
N CYS A 117 -3.07 11.88 -8.28
CA CYS A 117 -3.34 10.63 -8.94
C CYS A 117 -4.36 9.71 -8.21
N LYS A 118 -4.01 8.51 -7.75
CA LYS A 118 -5.00 7.51 -7.34
C LYS A 118 -5.64 7.85 -5.99
N TRP A 119 -6.91 8.26 -6.05
CA TRP A 119 -7.74 8.49 -4.86
C TRP A 119 -8.48 7.23 -4.42
N HIS A 120 -9.31 6.67 -5.29
CA HIS A 120 -9.99 5.39 -5.16
C HIS A 120 -10.95 5.27 -3.95
N LEU A 121 -11.61 6.37 -3.58
CA LEU A 121 -12.60 6.41 -2.49
C LEU A 121 -14.01 6.80 -2.96
N ILE A 122 -14.24 6.78 -4.29
CA ILE A 122 -15.51 7.07 -4.98
C ILE A 122 -15.92 8.55 -4.87
N SER A 123 -15.90 9.14 -3.67
CA SER A 123 -16.13 10.59 -3.47
C SER A 123 -14.96 11.44 -3.95
N ASP A 124 -15.19 12.73 -4.16
CA ASP A 124 -14.11 13.69 -4.41
C ASP A 124 -13.22 13.89 -3.17
N PRO A 125 -11.92 14.19 -3.34
CA PRO A 125 -11.03 14.50 -2.24
C PRO A 125 -11.48 15.74 -1.45
N THR A 126 -11.47 15.65 -0.12
CA THR A 126 -11.72 16.78 0.79
C THR A 126 -10.52 17.02 1.69
N GLY A 127 -10.30 18.27 2.12
CA GLY A 127 -9.16 18.65 2.94
C GLY A 127 -7.88 18.87 2.12
N PHE A 128 -8.00 19.09 0.82
CA PHE A 128 -6.90 19.44 -0.06
C PHE A 128 -7.14 20.79 -0.74
N ASP A 129 -6.13 21.66 -0.75
CA ASP A 129 -6.12 22.92 -1.48
C ASP A 129 -5.97 22.69 -2.98
N PHE A 130 -5.34 21.59 -3.36
CA PHE A 130 -5.19 21.15 -4.74
C PHE A 130 -5.36 19.64 -4.85
N TRP A 131 -6.11 19.18 -5.84
CA TRP A 131 -6.11 17.78 -6.22
C TRP A 131 -6.29 17.59 -7.73
N ASN A 132 -5.68 16.53 -8.24
CA ASN A 132 -5.83 16.08 -9.62
C ASN A 132 -5.74 14.54 -9.62
N ILE A 133 -6.89 13.88 -9.74
CA ILE A 133 -7.02 12.45 -9.51
C ILE A 133 -7.42 11.69 -10.77
N VAL A 134 -7.18 10.39 -10.78
CA VAL A 134 -7.64 9.53 -11.88
C VAL A 134 -8.99 8.91 -11.55
N PRO A 135 -9.85 8.67 -12.56
CA PRO A 135 -11.09 7.91 -12.36
C PRO A 135 -10.76 6.44 -12.02
N GLY A 136 -11.41 5.92 -10.98
CA GLY A 136 -11.25 4.52 -10.53
C GLY A 136 -9.80 4.12 -10.30
N GLN A 137 -9.35 3.08 -11.03
CA GLN A 137 -7.99 2.55 -10.97
C GLN A 137 -6.99 3.32 -11.84
N GLY A 138 -7.48 4.15 -12.77
CA GLY A 138 -6.65 4.79 -13.80
C GLY A 138 -6.02 3.82 -14.82
N ASP A 139 -5.42 4.37 -15.85
CA ASP A 139 -4.79 3.63 -16.95
C ASP A 139 -3.29 3.91 -17.00
N TYR A 140 -2.48 2.90 -17.35
CA TYR A 140 -1.02 3.08 -17.45
C TYR A 140 -0.60 4.00 -18.59
N TYR A 141 -1.31 3.97 -19.71
CA TYR A 141 -1.05 4.80 -20.88
C TYR A 141 -2.16 5.81 -21.13
N ASN A 142 -1.76 7.01 -21.50
CA ASN A 142 -2.63 8.09 -21.93
C ASN A 142 -3.82 8.30 -20.96
N PRO A 143 -3.54 8.39 -19.63
CA PRO A 143 -4.56 8.41 -18.59
C PRO A 143 -5.40 9.69 -18.66
N GLU A 144 -6.64 9.56 -18.20
CA GLU A 144 -7.52 10.67 -17.91
C GLU A 144 -7.36 11.09 -16.45
N PHE A 145 -7.39 12.40 -16.21
CA PHE A 145 -7.42 12.97 -14.86
C PHE A 145 -8.68 13.82 -14.67
N ILE A 146 -9.21 13.78 -13.46
CA ILE A 146 -10.31 14.64 -13.00
C ILE A 146 -9.68 15.83 -12.28
N ASN A 147 -10.06 17.04 -12.68
CA ASN A 147 -9.64 18.30 -12.08
C ASN A 147 -10.61 18.71 -10.96
N MET A 148 -10.21 19.66 -10.11
CA MET A 148 -11.02 20.15 -8.99
C MET A 148 -12.38 20.75 -9.40
N ASP A 149 -12.51 21.23 -10.64
CA ASP A 149 -13.76 21.74 -11.19
C ASP A 149 -14.65 20.62 -11.80
N GLY A 150 -14.26 19.37 -11.64
CA GLY A 150 -14.93 18.19 -12.21
C GLY A 150 -14.63 17.94 -13.68
N SER A 151 -13.91 18.82 -14.36
CA SER A 151 -13.51 18.60 -15.75
C SER A 151 -12.49 17.46 -15.86
N ARG A 152 -12.45 16.83 -17.05
CA ARG A 152 -11.55 15.73 -17.32
C ARG A 152 -10.53 16.10 -18.37
N THR A 153 -9.28 15.75 -18.15
CA THR A 153 -8.18 16.03 -19.09
C THR A 153 -7.39 14.74 -19.34
N GLN A 154 -7.30 14.35 -20.61
CA GLN A 154 -6.45 13.25 -21.02
C GLN A 154 -5.02 13.74 -21.20
N HIS A 155 -4.07 13.00 -20.65
CA HIS A 155 -2.64 13.26 -20.79
C HIS A 155 -1.98 12.17 -21.63
N LYS A 156 -1.12 12.57 -22.58
CA LYS A 156 -0.35 11.63 -23.40
C LYS A 156 0.87 11.15 -22.63
N GLY A 157 1.13 9.85 -22.64
CA GLY A 157 2.32 9.21 -22.07
C GLY A 157 2.02 8.20 -20.96
N TYR A 158 3.06 7.78 -20.27
CA TYR A 158 2.99 6.75 -19.23
C TYR A 158 2.63 7.37 -17.87
N MET A 159 1.61 6.81 -17.20
CA MET A 159 1.00 7.39 -16.00
C MET A 159 2.01 7.72 -14.90
N THR A 160 2.93 6.80 -14.57
CA THR A 160 3.88 6.99 -13.47
C THR A 160 4.76 8.22 -13.67
N ASN A 161 5.19 8.47 -14.93
CA ASN A 161 5.93 9.68 -15.29
C ASN A 161 5.07 10.94 -15.13
N ILE A 162 3.82 10.90 -15.65
CA ILE A 162 2.88 12.03 -15.58
C ILE A 162 2.58 12.42 -14.13
N VAL A 163 2.40 11.45 -13.25
CA VAL A 163 2.15 11.68 -11.82
C VAL A 163 3.32 12.43 -11.18
N THR A 164 4.54 12.00 -11.46
CA THR A 164 5.76 12.66 -10.96
C THR A 164 5.93 14.06 -11.55
N ASP A 165 5.68 14.24 -12.85
CA ASP A 165 5.72 15.55 -13.49
C ASP A 165 4.72 16.53 -12.84
N LYS A 166 3.50 16.07 -12.55
CA LYS A 166 2.48 16.86 -11.86
C LYS A 166 2.86 17.20 -10.42
N ALA A 167 3.51 16.27 -9.70
CA ALA A 167 3.98 16.50 -8.34
C ALA A 167 5.09 17.57 -8.31
N ILE A 168 6.06 17.46 -9.22
CA ILE A 168 7.14 18.44 -9.36
C ILE A 168 6.58 19.79 -9.80
N ASP A 169 5.70 19.83 -10.80
CA ASP A 169 5.05 21.08 -11.24
C ASP A 169 4.27 21.76 -10.10
N TRP A 170 3.56 20.98 -9.28
CA TRP A 170 2.87 21.54 -8.13
C TRP A 170 3.84 22.15 -7.12
N MET A 171 4.91 21.45 -6.78
CA MET A 171 5.92 21.94 -5.84
C MET A 171 6.66 23.18 -6.38
N GLU A 172 6.95 23.23 -7.69
CA GLU A 172 7.71 24.31 -8.29
C GLU A 172 6.87 25.54 -8.61
N ASN A 173 5.68 25.35 -9.19
CA ASN A 173 4.94 26.42 -9.85
C ASN A 173 3.59 26.77 -9.18
N LYS A 174 3.02 25.89 -8.35
CA LYS A 174 1.61 26.07 -7.88
C LYS A 174 1.50 26.36 -6.39
N ARG A 175 2.38 25.78 -5.55
CA ARG A 175 2.32 26.02 -4.11
C ARG A 175 2.80 27.43 -3.73
N ASP A 176 2.31 27.96 -2.63
CA ASP A 176 2.91 29.11 -1.95
C ASP A 176 4.22 28.68 -1.26
N LYS A 177 5.36 29.20 -1.74
CA LYS A 177 6.69 28.82 -1.25
C LYS A 177 6.96 29.28 0.20
N ASN A 178 6.09 30.12 0.78
CA ASN A 178 6.20 30.60 2.16
C ASN A 178 5.43 29.73 3.17
N ARG A 179 4.68 28.73 2.72
CA ARG A 179 3.90 27.84 3.56
C ARG A 179 4.46 26.41 3.55
N PRO A 180 4.46 25.70 4.69
CA PRO A 180 4.74 24.26 4.71
C PRO A 180 3.64 23.51 3.97
N PHE A 181 3.93 22.29 3.55
CA PHE A 181 2.99 21.52 2.77
C PHE A 181 2.90 20.03 3.16
N LEU A 182 1.76 19.44 2.88
CA LEU A 182 1.48 18.02 2.84
C LEU A 182 1.15 17.64 1.39
N LEU A 183 1.98 16.84 0.75
CA LEU A 183 1.81 16.39 -0.62
C LEU A 183 1.65 14.88 -0.69
N PHE A 184 0.52 14.42 -1.21
CA PHE A 184 0.24 13.01 -1.52
C PHE A 184 0.55 12.75 -2.99
N ILE A 185 1.45 11.80 -3.25
CA ILE A 185 1.79 11.30 -4.58
C ILE A 185 1.39 9.82 -4.61
N HIS A 186 0.20 9.52 -5.12
CA HIS A 186 -0.38 8.20 -5.09
C HIS A 186 -0.31 7.54 -6.47
N HIS A 187 0.65 6.64 -6.67
CA HIS A 187 0.81 5.93 -7.94
C HIS A 187 -0.19 4.77 -8.10
N LYS A 188 -0.61 4.50 -9.36
CA LYS A 188 -1.27 3.26 -9.74
C LYS A 188 -0.32 2.05 -9.71
N ALA A 189 0.93 2.27 -10.05
CA ALA A 189 1.95 1.20 -10.04
C ALA A 189 2.09 0.65 -8.60
N CYS A 190 2.13 -0.64 -8.38
CA CYS A 190 2.26 -1.75 -9.34
C CYS A 190 0.95 -2.53 -9.58
N HIS A 191 -0.23 -1.89 -9.54
CA HIS A 191 -1.53 -2.57 -9.66
C HIS A 191 -1.66 -3.35 -10.98
N ARG A 192 -2.41 -4.48 -10.94
CA ARG A 192 -2.87 -5.24 -12.11
C ARG A 192 -3.35 -4.27 -13.21
N ASN A 193 -3.00 -4.38 -14.45
CA ASN A 193 -2.50 -5.53 -15.22
C ASN A 193 -0.97 -5.48 -15.52
N TRP A 194 -0.21 -4.78 -14.76
CA TRP A 194 1.26 -4.70 -14.89
C TRP A 194 1.71 -4.37 -16.32
N LEU A 195 1.14 -3.31 -16.92
CA LEU A 195 1.53 -2.87 -18.25
C LEU A 195 2.80 -2.02 -18.16
N PRO A 196 3.95 -2.51 -18.67
CA PRO A 196 5.22 -1.81 -18.54
C PRO A 196 5.30 -0.54 -19.39
N GLU A 197 6.16 0.38 -19.01
CA GLU A 197 6.61 1.44 -19.90
C GLU A 197 7.39 0.85 -21.09
N LEU A 198 7.08 1.27 -22.32
CA LEU A 198 7.60 0.66 -23.54
C LEU A 198 9.13 0.62 -23.61
N LYS A 199 9.81 1.60 -23.00
CA LYS A 199 11.29 1.61 -22.94
C LYS A 199 11.89 0.45 -22.14
N TYR A 200 11.09 -0.21 -21.28
CA TYR A 200 11.51 -1.32 -20.42
C TYR A 200 10.98 -2.69 -20.86
N LEU A 201 10.36 -2.82 -22.02
CA LEU A 201 9.77 -4.08 -22.46
C LEU A 201 10.77 -5.25 -22.49
N SER A 202 12.01 -4.99 -22.91
CA SER A 202 13.07 -6.03 -22.95
C SER A 202 13.77 -6.28 -21.60
N LEU A 203 13.51 -5.43 -20.59
CA LEU A 203 14.13 -5.61 -19.27
C LEU A 203 13.63 -6.90 -18.61
N TYR A 204 14.49 -7.63 -17.95
CA TYR A 204 14.21 -8.89 -17.25
C TYR A 204 13.70 -10.05 -18.12
N GLU A 205 13.74 -9.98 -19.45
CA GLU A 205 13.29 -11.11 -20.30
C GLU A 205 14.16 -12.36 -20.11
N ASP A 206 15.46 -12.19 -19.87
CA ASP A 206 16.40 -13.27 -19.59
C ASP A 206 16.49 -13.63 -18.09
N LYS A 207 15.77 -12.90 -17.23
CA LYS A 207 15.76 -13.18 -15.78
C LYS A 207 14.76 -14.28 -15.46
N GLU A 208 15.21 -15.27 -14.71
CA GLU A 208 14.37 -16.26 -14.06
C GLU A 208 14.14 -15.84 -12.61
N PHE A 209 12.89 -15.64 -12.24
CA PHE A 209 12.50 -15.29 -10.88
C PHE A 209 12.37 -16.56 -10.04
N PRO A 210 12.86 -16.55 -8.79
CA PRO A 210 12.74 -17.71 -7.91
C PRO A 210 11.26 -18.01 -7.63
N ILE A 211 10.89 -19.29 -7.75
CA ILE A 211 9.54 -19.76 -7.42
C ILE A 211 9.44 -19.89 -5.89
N PRO A 212 8.43 -19.31 -5.23
CA PRO A 212 8.25 -19.47 -3.79
C PRO A 212 8.07 -20.93 -3.37
N GLU A 213 8.56 -21.29 -2.19
CA GLU A 213 8.42 -22.66 -1.65
C GLU A 213 6.94 -23.07 -1.50
N THR A 214 6.06 -22.10 -1.25
CA THR A 214 4.60 -22.28 -1.10
C THR A 214 3.84 -22.26 -2.41
N PHE A 215 4.52 -22.16 -3.57
CA PHE A 215 3.88 -21.97 -4.88
C PHE A 215 2.87 -23.08 -5.25
N TYR A 216 3.11 -24.31 -4.78
CA TYR A 216 2.26 -25.47 -5.01
C TYR A 216 1.50 -25.88 -3.76
N ASP A 217 1.03 -24.90 -2.98
CA ASP A 217 0.19 -25.11 -1.80
C ASP A 217 -1.12 -25.82 -2.15
N ASP A 218 -1.50 -26.82 -1.37
CA ASP A 218 -2.73 -27.61 -1.54
C ASP A 218 -3.90 -27.12 -0.67
N TYR A 219 -3.62 -26.15 0.19
CA TYR A 219 -4.58 -25.53 1.12
C TYR A 219 -5.20 -26.52 2.14
N GLU A 220 -4.49 -27.59 2.50
CA GLU A 220 -4.99 -28.58 3.46
C GLU A 220 -5.35 -27.89 4.81
N GLY A 221 -6.55 -28.17 5.33
CA GLY A 221 -7.03 -27.58 6.57
C GLY A 221 -7.40 -26.08 6.51
N ARG A 222 -7.43 -25.47 5.30
CA ARG A 222 -7.71 -24.05 5.06
C ARG A 222 -8.81 -23.85 4.02
N PRO A 223 -10.09 -24.08 4.37
CA PRO A 223 -11.18 -24.04 3.39
C PRO A 223 -11.41 -22.65 2.77
N ALA A 224 -11.11 -21.55 3.49
CA ALA A 224 -11.19 -20.21 2.93
C ALA A 224 -10.12 -20.00 1.83
N ALA A 225 -8.89 -20.45 2.07
CA ALA A 225 -7.81 -20.42 1.10
C ALA A 225 -8.13 -21.28 -0.14
N LYS A 226 -8.79 -22.41 0.05
CA LYS A 226 -9.19 -23.29 -1.05
C LYS A 226 -10.30 -22.71 -1.93
N ALA A 227 -11.15 -21.85 -1.37
CA ALA A 227 -12.33 -21.27 -2.04
C ALA A 227 -12.04 -19.94 -2.78
N GLN A 228 -10.82 -19.43 -2.73
CA GLN A 228 -10.42 -18.18 -3.37
C GLN A 228 -10.31 -18.30 -4.90
N GLU A 229 -10.32 -17.15 -5.60
CA GLU A 229 -10.17 -17.02 -7.05
C GLU A 229 -8.99 -16.09 -7.40
N MET A 230 -7.78 -16.41 -6.87
CA MET A 230 -6.53 -15.67 -7.09
C MET A 230 -5.41 -16.59 -7.60
N SER A 231 -5.73 -17.77 -8.13
CA SER A 231 -4.74 -18.77 -8.49
C SER A 231 -4.03 -18.44 -9.81
N ILE A 232 -2.70 -18.45 -9.80
CA ILE A 232 -1.88 -18.37 -11.02
C ILE A 232 -2.12 -19.57 -11.93
N ALA A 233 -2.40 -20.74 -11.38
CA ALA A 233 -2.71 -21.95 -12.16
C ALA A 233 -4.02 -21.84 -12.94
N SER A 234 -5.01 -21.10 -12.43
CA SER A 234 -6.31 -20.92 -13.06
C SER A 234 -6.23 -19.89 -14.18
N ASN A 235 -6.69 -20.26 -15.39
CA ASN A 235 -6.83 -19.29 -16.50
C ASN A 235 -8.04 -18.37 -16.32
N HIS A 236 -8.97 -18.72 -15.43
CA HIS A 236 -10.06 -17.84 -15.04
C HIS A 236 -9.55 -16.68 -14.17
N ASP A 237 -8.65 -16.97 -13.23
CA ASP A 237 -8.18 -15.98 -12.24
C ASP A 237 -7.05 -15.13 -12.82
N MET A 238 -5.96 -15.77 -13.31
CA MET A 238 -4.89 -15.10 -14.05
C MET A 238 -5.09 -15.31 -15.56
N ASP A 239 -5.63 -14.28 -16.20
CA ASP A 239 -6.11 -14.32 -17.60
C ASP A 239 -4.95 -14.26 -18.60
N LEU A 240 -5.00 -15.11 -19.61
CA LEU A 240 -3.95 -15.21 -20.63
C LEU A 240 -3.83 -13.96 -21.52
N ALA A 241 -4.94 -13.23 -21.74
CA ALA A 241 -4.92 -12.00 -22.51
C ALA A 241 -4.50 -10.79 -21.65
N TYR A 242 -5.22 -10.55 -20.57
CA TYR A 242 -5.11 -9.34 -19.77
C TYR A 242 -3.87 -9.30 -18.88
N ASP A 243 -3.56 -10.44 -18.25
CA ASP A 243 -2.44 -10.53 -17.30
C ASP A 243 -1.15 -11.00 -17.98
N VAL A 244 -1.21 -12.11 -18.70
CA VAL A 244 -0.03 -12.76 -19.29
C VAL A 244 0.35 -12.18 -20.64
N LYS A 245 -0.60 -11.55 -21.36
CA LYS A 245 -0.42 -10.88 -22.65
C LYS A 245 0.11 -11.81 -23.76
N VAL A 246 -0.37 -13.06 -23.76
CA VAL A 246 -0.03 -14.09 -24.78
C VAL A 246 -1.22 -14.42 -25.70
N MET A 247 -2.14 -13.47 -25.85
CA MET A 247 -3.34 -13.65 -26.64
C MET A 247 -3.02 -13.82 -28.13
N ASP A 248 -3.63 -14.83 -28.74
CA ASP A 248 -3.81 -14.90 -30.17
C ASP A 248 -5.06 -14.10 -30.57
N ALA A 249 -5.07 -13.48 -31.73
CA ALA A 249 -6.24 -12.79 -32.30
C ALA A 249 -7.50 -13.68 -32.40
N ASN A 250 -7.33 -14.99 -32.35
CA ASN A 250 -8.39 -16.00 -32.43
C ASN A 250 -8.81 -16.57 -31.07
N VAL A 251 -8.17 -16.20 -29.97
CA VAL A 251 -8.48 -16.69 -28.61
C VAL A 251 -9.19 -15.61 -27.81
N THR A 252 -10.43 -15.88 -27.43
CA THR A 252 -11.19 -15.02 -26.51
C THR A 252 -11.11 -15.58 -25.10
N THR A 253 -10.66 -14.76 -24.15
CA THR A 253 -10.64 -15.06 -22.71
C THR A 253 -11.71 -14.25 -21.98
N ARG A 254 -11.89 -14.51 -20.68
CA ARG A 254 -12.84 -13.76 -19.83
C ARG A 254 -12.56 -12.26 -19.84
N LEU A 255 -11.29 -11.87 -19.79
CA LEU A 255 -10.88 -10.47 -19.72
C LEU A 255 -10.42 -9.87 -21.05
N THR A 256 -10.74 -10.50 -22.19
CA THR A 256 -10.48 -9.91 -23.51
C THR A 256 -11.03 -8.49 -23.67
N PRO A 257 -12.24 -8.12 -23.21
CA PRO A 257 -12.71 -6.73 -23.27
C PRO A 257 -11.80 -5.76 -22.50
N ASN A 258 -11.31 -6.13 -21.33
CA ASN A 258 -10.39 -5.34 -20.52
C ASN A 258 -9.04 -5.19 -21.23
N TYR A 259 -8.53 -6.27 -21.83
CA TYR A 259 -7.31 -6.24 -22.63
C TYR A 259 -7.43 -5.29 -23.82
N LEU A 260 -8.52 -5.38 -24.61
CA LEU A 260 -8.76 -4.51 -25.75
C LEU A 260 -8.91 -3.04 -25.34
N SER A 261 -9.57 -2.77 -24.22
CA SER A 261 -9.67 -1.42 -23.66
C SER A 261 -8.28 -0.86 -23.29
N MET A 262 -7.45 -1.69 -22.65
CA MET A 262 -6.08 -1.34 -22.26
C MET A 262 -5.21 -0.97 -23.47
N ILE A 263 -5.14 -1.85 -24.48
CA ILE A 263 -4.32 -1.60 -25.68
C ILE A 263 -4.91 -0.52 -26.58
N GLY A 264 -6.21 -0.30 -26.53
CA GLY A 264 -6.90 0.79 -27.24
C GLY A 264 -6.51 2.19 -26.77
N ARG A 265 -5.88 2.31 -25.62
CA ARG A 265 -5.32 3.58 -25.12
C ARG A 265 -3.99 3.95 -25.77
N LEU A 266 -3.26 2.98 -26.31
CA LEU A 266 -1.99 3.22 -26.99
C LEU A 266 -2.21 3.97 -28.30
N ASP A 267 -1.41 5.01 -28.57
CA ASP A 267 -1.39 5.63 -29.89
C ASP A 267 -0.76 4.66 -30.93
N SER A 268 -0.82 5.02 -32.21
CA SER A 268 -0.36 4.14 -33.29
C SER A 268 1.11 3.74 -33.18
N ARG A 269 1.97 4.63 -32.68
CA ARG A 269 3.39 4.35 -32.45
C ARG A 269 3.61 3.46 -31.22
N GLU A 270 2.96 3.80 -30.13
CA GLU A 270 2.98 3.00 -28.89
C GLU A 270 2.46 1.59 -29.16
N ARG A 271 1.35 1.49 -29.91
CA ARG A 271 0.75 0.24 -30.29
C ARG A 271 1.67 -0.62 -31.17
N ALA A 272 2.36 -0.04 -32.12
CA ALA A 272 3.29 -0.79 -32.97
C ALA A 272 4.46 -1.39 -32.17
N ILE A 273 5.00 -0.65 -31.20
CA ILE A 273 6.06 -1.14 -30.31
C ILE A 273 5.54 -2.26 -29.41
N TYR A 274 4.36 -2.06 -28.84
CA TYR A 274 3.70 -3.05 -27.97
C TYR A 274 3.45 -4.36 -28.73
N ASP A 275 2.81 -4.28 -29.90
CA ASP A 275 2.47 -5.45 -30.70
C ASP A 275 3.74 -6.21 -31.13
N GLN A 276 4.78 -5.52 -31.63
CA GLN A 276 6.03 -6.15 -32.00
C GLN A 276 6.63 -6.99 -30.86
N PHE A 277 6.56 -6.51 -29.63
CA PHE A 277 7.11 -7.20 -28.46
C PHE A 277 6.21 -8.36 -28.01
N TYR A 278 4.94 -8.11 -27.74
CA TYR A 278 4.03 -9.12 -27.18
C TYR A 278 3.58 -10.17 -28.20
N ASP A 279 3.51 -9.83 -29.49
CA ASP A 279 3.24 -10.81 -30.55
C ASP A 279 4.36 -11.88 -30.62
N SER A 280 5.61 -11.47 -30.46
CA SER A 280 6.74 -12.41 -30.41
C SER A 280 6.63 -13.40 -29.24
N ILE A 281 6.20 -12.91 -28.07
CA ILE A 281 5.95 -13.73 -26.87
C ILE A 281 4.76 -14.65 -27.10
N ALA A 282 3.68 -14.17 -27.71
CA ALA A 282 2.50 -14.96 -28.00
C ALA A 282 2.79 -16.08 -29.01
N ILE A 283 3.65 -15.84 -30.01
CA ILE A 283 4.11 -16.85 -30.98
C ILE A 283 4.92 -17.94 -30.26
N ASP A 284 5.89 -17.58 -29.42
CA ASP A 284 6.69 -18.52 -28.63
C ASP A 284 5.83 -19.35 -27.68
N PHE A 285 4.90 -18.69 -26.95
CA PHE A 285 3.97 -19.36 -26.05
C PHE A 285 3.14 -20.44 -26.76
N ARG A 286 2.58 -20.15 -27.93
CA ARG A 286 1.81 -21.12 -28.71
C ARG A 286 2.68 -22.29 -29.17
N ALA A 287 3.90 -22.01 -29.63
CA ALA A 287 4.83 -23.05 -30.08
C ALA A 287 5.22 -24.03 -28.96
N ARG A 288 5.25 -23.55 -27.70
CA ARG A 288 5.55 -24.38 -26.52
C ARG A 288 4.43 -25.32 -26.14
N ASN A 289 3.17 -25.00 -26.46
CA ASN A 289 1.98 -25.79 -26.12
C ASN A 289 1.94 -26.27 -24.66
N LEU A 290 2.16 -25.35 -23.71
CA LEU A 290 2.33 -25.63 -22.30
C LEU A 290 1.01 -26.02 -21.62
N SER A 291 1.09 -26.92 -20.62
CA SER A 291 -0.03 -27.31 -19.77
C SER A 291 0.44 -27.64 -18.34
N GLY A 292 -0.51 -27.75 -17.39
CA GLY A 292 -0.23 -28.13 -16.00
C GLY A 292 0.83 -27.23 -15.36
N LYS A 293 1.79 -27.84 -14.65
CA LYS A 293 2.85 -27.10 -13.94
C LYS A 293 3.65 -26.18 -14.85
N ALA A 294 4.01 -26.64 -16.05
CA ALA A 294 4.80 -25.86 -16.98
C ALA A 294 4.07 -24.57 -17.42
N LEU A 295 2.75 -24.63 -17.61
CA LEU A 295 1.94 -23.44 -17.89
C LEU A 295 1.88 -22.51 -16.67
N THR A 296 1.70 -23.05 -15.47
CA THR A 296 1.63 -22.25 -14.24
C THR A 296 2.94 -21.51 -13.99
N GLU A 297 4.08 -22.17 -14.13
CA GLU A 297 5.41 -21.57 -14.00
C GLU A 297 5.66 -20.51 -15.08
N TYR A 298 5.23 -20.77 -16.32
CA TYR A 298 5.33 -19.78 -17.41
C TYR A 298 4.53 -18.52 -17.10
N LYS A 299 3.28 -18.66 -16.64
CA LYS A 299 2.43 -17.53 -16.22
C LYS A 299 3.08 -16.73 -15.09
N TYR A 300 3.62 -17.44 -14.09
CA TYR A 300 4.34 -16.82 -12.98
C TYR A 300 5.53 -15.99 -13.48
N GLN A 301 6.40 -16.55 -14.34
CA GLN A 301 7.55 -15.83 -14.87
C GLN A 301 7.15 -14.61 -15.70
N ARG A 302 6.09 -14.68 -16.50
CA ARG A 302 5.57 -13.52 -17.26
C ARG A 302 5.03 -12.44 -16.34
N TYR A 303 4.24 -12.83 -15.35
CA TYR A 303 3.71 -11.94 -14.32
C TYR A 303 4.84 -11.20 -13.58
N MET A 304 5.83 -11.94 -13.09
CA MET A 304 6.96 -11.37 -12.36
C MET A 304 7.77 -10.37 -13.21
N ARG A 305 8.00 -10.70 -14.48
CA ARG A 305 8.74 -9.82 -15.41
C ARG A 305 8.00 -8.50 -15.63
N ASP A 306 6.71 -8.56 -15.93
CA ASP A 306 5.92 -7.35 -16.21
C ASP A 306 5.75 -6.50 -14.94
N TYR A 307 5.52 -7.12 -13.78
CA TYR A 307 5.50 -6.43 -12.49
C TYR A 307 6.83 -5.72 -12.20
N ALA A 308 7.95 -6.41 -12.37
CA ALA A 308 9.29 -5.85 -12.15
C ALA A 308 9.60 -4.66 -13.08
N LYS A 309 9.14 -4.70 -14.34
CA LYS A 309 9.30 -3.58 -15.29
C LYS A 309 8.48 -2.36 -14.88
N VAL A 310 7.25 -2.56 -14.39
CA VAL A 310 6.42 -1.47 -13.84
C VAL A 310 7.09 -0.85 -12.62
N LEU A 311 7.62 -1.69 -11.73
CA LEU A 311 8.36 -1.25 -10.55
C LEU A 311 9.63 -0.48 -10.91
N LYS A 312 10.34 -0.86 -11.98
CA LYS A 312 11.52 -0.11 -12.45
C LYS A 312 11.17 1.34 -12.81
N THR A 313 10.07 1.56 -13.51
CA THR A 313 9.61 2.93 -13.81
C THR A 313 9.21 3.69 -12.54
N LEU A 314 8.60 2.99 -11.58
CA LEU A 314 8.25 3.59 -10.30
C LEU A 314 9.50 4.02 -9.51
N ASP A 315 10.52 3.15 -9.40
CA ASP A 315 11.78 3.47 -8.74
C ASP A 315 12.46 4.69 -9.35
N ASP A 316 12.53 4.76 -10.69
CA ASP A 316 13.07 5.93 -11.40
C ASP A 316 12.34 7.23 -11.04
N ASN A 317 11.02 7.17 -10.91
CA ASN A 317 10.19 8.33 -10.60
C ASN A 317 10.28 8.75 -9.13
N VAL A 318 10.49 7.82 -8.22
CA VAL A 318 10.85 8.14 -6.83
C VAL A 318 12.19 8.85 -6.80
N GLY A 319 13.18 8.37 -7.59
CA GLY A 319 14.47 9.03 -7.76
C GLY A 319 14.33 10.48 -8.23
N ARG A 320 13.53 10.73 -9.27
CA ARG A 320 13.23 12.08 -9.78
C ARG A 320 12.62 12.99 -8.69
N THR A 321 11.71 12.45 -7.88
CA THR A 321 11.10 13.20 -6.78
C THR A 321 12.13 13.58 -5.72
N LEU A 322 12.99 12.65 -5.31
CA LEU A 322 14.06 12.89 -4.34
C LEU A 322 15.10 13.90 -4.86
N ASP A 323 15.47 13.78 -6.13
CA ASP A 323 16.42 14.70 -6.77
C ASP A 323 15.84 16.12 -6.84
N TYR A 324 14.57 16.27 -7.21
CA TYR A 324 13.91 17.59 -7.17
C TYR A 324 13.91 18.19 -5.75
N LEU A 325 13.53 17.41 -4.73
CA LEU A 325 13.52 17.89 -3.35
C LEU A 325 14.91 18.36 -2.89
N ARG A 326 15.96 17.63 -3.26
CA ARG A 326 17.35 18.00 -2.97
C ARG A 326 17.72 19.30 -3.68
N ASP A 327 17.50 19.38 -4.99
CA ASP A 327 17.94 20.49 -5.85
C ASP A 327 17.17 21.78 -5.54
N ALA A 328 15.92 21.67 -5.10
CA ALA A 328 15.09 22.78 -4.61
C ALA A 328 15.40 23.18 -3.15
N GLY A 329 16.33 22.52 -2.47
CA GLY A 329 16.67 22.79 -1.06
C GLY A 329 15.57 22.41 -0.06
N LEU A 330 14.63 21.55 -0.46
CA LEU A 330 13.48 21.15 0.38
C LEU A 330 13.76 19.89 1.20
N LEU A 331 14.65 19.03 0.73
CA LEU A 331 14.84 17.67 1.25
C LEU A 331 15.14 17.64 2.75
N GLU A 332 15.94 18.58 3.24
CA GLU A 332 16.40 18.63 4.63
C GLU A 332 15.29 19.02 5.63
N ASN A 333 14.24 19.68 5.15
CA ASN A 333 13.08 20.07 5.96
C ASN A 333 11.81 19.28 5.59
N THR A 334 11.97 18.10 4.97
CA THR A 334 10.86 17.28 4.48
C THR A 334 10.94 15.87 5.02
N LEU A 335 9.84 15.41 5.64
CA LEU A 335 9.59 13.98 5.84
C LEU A 335 9.21 13.38 4.48
N VAL A 336 10.01 12.44 3.98
CA VAL A 336 9.66 11.66 2.79
C VAL A 336 9.27 10.26 3.23
N VAL A 337 8.04 9.86 2.93
CA VAL A 337 7.49 8.54 3.24
C VAL A 337 7.23 7.80 1.95
N TYR A 338 7.64 6.53 1.90
CA TYR A 338 7.24 5.60 0.86
C TYR A 338 6.58 4.37 1.48
N THR A 339 5.42 4.00 0.96
CA THR A 339 4.66 2.81 1.37
C THR A 339 3.78 2.31 0.22
N SER A 340 3.10 1.19 0.45
CA SER A 340 1.99 0.69 -0.39
C SER A 340 0.69 0.68 0.41
N ASP A 341 -0.43 0.69 -0.29
CA ASP A 341 -1.74 0.58 0.38
C ASP A 341 -2.00 -0.81 0.99
N GLN A 342 -1.32 -1.87 0.51
CA GLN A 342 -1.25 -3.20 1.15
C GLN A 342 -0.08 -4.01 0.59
N GLY A 343 0.12 -5.22 1.13
CA GLY A 343 0.98 -6.24 0.55
C GLY A 343 0.35 -6.90 -0.68
N PHE A 344 1.07 -7.87 -1.27
CA PHE A 344 0.65 -8.53 -2.50
C PHE A 344 1.34 -9.89 -2.65
N TYR A 345 0.63 -10.91 -3.14
CA TYR A 345 1.21 -12.21 -3.39
C TYR A 345 2.02 -12.22 -4.68
N MET A 346 3.28 -12.62 -4.58
CA MET A 346 4.20 -12.79 -5.69
C MET A 346 4.44 -14.27 -6.00
N GLY A 347 3.36 -15.05 -5.97
CA GLY A 347 3.39 -16.49 -6.19
C GLY A 347 3.31 -17.33 -4.91
N GLU A 348 3.40 -16.75 -3.73
CA GLU A 348 3.18 -17.47 -2.48
C GLU A 348 1.77 -18.06 -2.49
N HIS A 349 1.63 -19.27 -1.97
CA HIS A 349 0.39 -20.06 -2.02
C HIS A 349 -0.14 -20.32 -3.44
N GLY A 350 0.68 -20.09 -4.50
CA GLY A 350 0.26 -20.15 -5.89
C GLY A 350 -0.63 -18.98 -6.33
N TRP A 351 -0.62 -17.87 -5.60
CA TRP A 351 -1.51 -16.73 -5.78
C TRP A 351 -0.84 -15.49 -6.36
N PHE A 352 -1.68 -14.62 -6.86
CA PHE A 352 -1.47 -13.19 -7.07
C PHE A 352 -2.60 -12.44 -6.36
N ASP A 353 -2.57 -11.09 -6.31
CA ASP A 353 -3.53 -10.26 -5.58
C ASP A 353 -3.25 -10.20 -4.05
N LYS A 354 -4.25 -9.94 -3.20
CA LYS A 354 -4.15 -9.60 -1.77
C LYS A 354 -5.35 -10.12 -0.98
N ARG A 355 -5.83 -9.44 0.05
CA ARG A 355 -7.05 -9.57 0.84
C ARG A 355 -6.94 -10.41 2.11
N PHE A 356 -6.30 -11.59 2.08
CA PHE A 356 -6.15 -12.40 3.28
C PHE A 356 -5.27 -11.72 4.35
N MET A 357 -5.51 -12.07 5.62
CA MET A 357 -4.64 -11.68 6.74
C MET A 357 -3.36 -12.54 6.81
N TYR A 358 -2.91 -13.13 5.70
CA TYR A 358 -1.60 -13.78 5.63
C TYR A 358 -0.50 -12.73 5.45
N GLU A 359 0.72 -13.04 5.90
CA GLU A 359 1.82 -12.05 6.00
C GLU A 359 2.08 -11.31 4.68
N GLU A 360 1.99 -11.97 3.51
CA GLU A 360 2.29 -11.38 2.21
C GLU A 360 1.31 -10.29 1.80
N SER A 361 0.04 -10.45 2.16
CA SER A 361 -1.03 -9.48 1.89
C SER A 361 -1.15 -8.43 3.00
N PHE A 362 -0.96 -8.85 4.24
CA PHE A 362 -1.12 -8.02 5.43
C PHE A 362 0.07 -7.06 5.64
N ARG A 363 1.30 -7.51 5.33
CA ARG A 363 2.53 -6.73 5.46
C ARG A 363 2.71 -5.78 4.28
N THR A 364 3.11 -4.53 4.55
CA THR A 364 3.37 -3.51 3.53
C THR A 364 4.78 -2.91 3.73
N PRO A 365 5.48 -2.49 2.69
CA PRO A 365 6.73 -1.76 2.86
C PRO A 365 6.46 -0.41 3.53
N LEU A 366 7.38 0.02 4.39
CA LEU A 366 7.36 1.35 4.97
C LEU A 366 8.79 1.82 5.20
N VAL A 367 9.20 2.83 4.46
CA VAL A 367 10.48 3.51 4.65
C VAL A 367 10.25 5.01 4.76
N MET A 368 11.02 5.66 5.63
CA MET A 368 10.90 7.09 5.88
C MET A 368 12.29 7.74 5.93
N ARG A 369 12.51 8.77 5.09
CA ARG A 369 13.61 9.70 5.26
C ARG A 369 13.14 10.84 6.17
N LEU A 370 13.83 11.01 7.28
CA LEU A 370 13.43 11.98 8.30
C LEU A 370 14.00 13.37 7.97
N PRO A 371 13.29 14.45 8.30
CA PRO A 371 13.84 15.80 8.21
C PRO A 371 15.00 15.95 9.21
N ASN A 372 15.82 16.98 9.02
CA ASN A 372 16.92 17.32 9.93
C ASN A 372 16.42 17.46 11.37
N GLY A 373 17.24 17.03 12.32
CA GLY A 373 16.90 17.03 13.75
C GLY A 373 16.30 15.71 14.24
N LEU A 374 15.92 14.79 13.36
CA LEU A 374 15.58 13.42 13.70
C LEU A 374 16.68 12.50 13.18
N SER A 375 17.39 11.84 14.12
CA SER A 375 18.66 11.16 13.82
C SER A 375 18.56 9.63 13.75
N LYS A 376 17.40 9.03 13.99
CA LYS A 376 17.24 7.56 13.89
C LYS A 376 17.54 7.10 12.46
N ARG A 377 18.33 6.05 12.35
CA ARG A 377 18.68 5.37 11.11
C ARG A 377 18.52 3.86 11.29
N GLY A 378 18.27 3.17 10.17
CA GLY A 378 18.21 1.71 10.12
C GLY A 378 16.85 1.14 10.49
N ASP A 379 16.83 -0.10 10.97
CA ASP A 379 15.62 -0.88 11.15
C ASP A 379 14.84 -0.51 12.42
N ILE A 380 13.53 -0.49 12.28
CA ILE A 380 12.57 -0.40 13.38
C ILE A 380 11.79 -1.71 13.43
N PRO A 381 12.00 -2.56 14.45
CA PRO A 381 11.38 -3.88 14.54
C PRO A 381 9.97 -3.87 15.14
N GLN A 382 9.54 -2.77 15.75
CA GLN A 382 8.22 -2.67 16.37
C GLN A 382 7.10 -2.82 15.33
N MET A 383 6.03 -3.52 15.70
CA MET A 383 4.83 -3.64 14.86
C MET A 383 4.13 -2.29 14.75
N VAL A 384 3.93 -1.84 13.51
CA VAL A 384 3.16 -0.63 13.17
C VAL A 384 2.08 -0.96 12.15
N GLN A 385 1.08 -0.11 12.06
CA GLN A 385 -0.05 -0.32 11.15
C GLN A 385 -0.38 0.99 10.40
N ASN A 386 -0.97 0.91 9.23
CA ASN A 386 -1.25 2.09 8.39
C ASN A 386 -2.15 3.13 9.05
N ILE A 387 -2.91 2.77 10.08
CA ILE A 387 -3.65 3.74 10.92
C ILE A 387 -2.75 4.64 11.75
N ASP A 388 -1.47 4.30 11.92
CA ASP A 388 -0.49 5.07 12.68
C ASP A 388 0.10 6.24 11.88
N TYR A 389 -0.09 6.27 10.56
CA TYR A 389 0.52 7.30 9.71
C TYR A 389 -0.06 8.67 10.01
N ALA A 390 -1.38 8.80 10.07
CA ALA A 390 -2.04 10.08 10.38
C ALA A 390 -1.57 10.66 11.72
N PRO A 391 -1.67 9.97 12.86
CA PRO A 391 -1.19 10.50 14.14
C PRO A 391 0.31 10.79 14.14
N THR A 392 1.13 10.03 13.39
CA THR A 392 2.57 10.28 13.29
C THR A 392 2.90 11.57 12.55
N PHE A 393 2.26 11.81 11.40
CA PHE A 393 2.54 13.02 10.62
C PHE A 393 2.05 14.27 11.35
N LEU A 394 0.90 14.19 12.02
CA LEU A 394 0.38 15.26 12.84
C LEU A 394 1.33 15.58 14.00
N ASP A 395 1.74 14.58 14.77
CA ASP A 395 2.62 14.72 15.92
C ASP A 395 3.99 15.29 15.53
N LEU A 396 4.59 14.77 14.43
CA LEU A 396 5.84 15.31 13.88
C LEU A 396 5.74 16.80 13.54
N CYS A 397 4.61 17.21 12.99
CA CYS A 397 4.36 18.61 12.58
C CYS A 397 3.80 19.49 13.72
N GLY A 398 3.70 18.98 14.96
CA GLY A 398 3.19 19.71 16.11
C GLY A 398 1.69 20.02 16.02
N ILE A 399 0.95 19.23 15.26
CA ILE A 399 -0.50 19.33 15.11
C ILE A 399 -1.14 18.38 16.13
N PRO A 400 -2.10 18.83 16.95
CA PRO A 400 -2.77 17.97 17.92
C PRO A 400 -3.37 16.73 17.25
N VAL A 401 -3.08 15.55 17.81
CA VAL A 401 -3.65 14.28 17.36
C VAL A 401 -5.02 14.10 18.00
N PRO A 402 -6.09 13.90 17.23
CA PRO A 402 -7.41 13.61 17.76
C PRO A 402 -7.48 12.34 18.60
N GLU A 403 -8.22 12.37 19.69
CA GLU A 403 -8.39 11.23 20.62
C GLU A 403 -9.16 10.05 20.01
N ASP A 404 -9.95 10.29 18.97
CA ASP A 404 -10.76 9.29 18.28
C ASP A 404 -10.00 8.54 17.16
N MET A 405 -8.72 8.83 16.95
CA MET A 405 -7.85 8.01 16.09
C MET A 405 -7.48 6.72 16.82
N HIS A 406 -7.59 5.60 16.10
CA HIS A 406 -7.19 4.27 16.60
C HIS A 406 -5.68 4.05 16.55
N GLY A 407 -5.03 4.73 15.61
CA GLY A 407 -3.57 4.69 15.44
C GLY A 407 -2.84 5.45 16.54
N VAL A 408 -1.57 5.12 16.71
CA VAL A 408 -0.66 5.77 17.65
C VAL A 408 0.53 6.39 16.91
N SER A 409 1.04 7.51 17.40
CA SER A 409 2.21 8.15 16.80
C SER A 409 3.45 7.27 16.89
N MET A 410 4.10 7.04 15.76
CA MET A 410 5.41 6.39 15.66
C MET A 410 6.57 7.34 15.97
N LEU A 411 6.32 8.61 16.27
CA LEU A 411 7.36 9.62 16.50
C LEU A 411 8.38 9.21 17.57
N PRO A 412 8.01 8.57 18.70
CA PRO A 412 9.00 8.05 19.66
C PRO A 412 9.96 7.03 19.02
N LEU A 413 9.46 6.13 18.17
CA LEU A 413 10.30 5.17 17.44
C LEU A 413 11.25 5.87 16.47
N LEU A 414 10.77 6.90 15.78
CA LEU A 414 11.54 7.72 14.84
C LEU A 414 12.64 8.54 15.56
N ARG A 415 12.45 8.84 16.83
CA ARG A 415 13.47 9.44 17.73
C ARG A 415 14.44 8.42 18.33
N GLY A 416 14.25 7.13 18.03
CA GLY A 416 15.08 6.05 18.58
C GLY A 416 14.71 5.64 20.01
N GLU A 417 13.57 6.09 20.50
CA GLU A 417 13.03 5.69 21.80
C GLU A 417 12.47 4.26 21.75
N GLN A 418 12.40 3.63 22.90
CA GLN A 418 11.79 2.30 23.06
C GLN A 418 10.63 2.38 24.06
N PRO A 419 9.44 2.76 23.62
CA PRO A 419 8.29 2.89 24.52
C PRO A 419 7.96 1.54 25.17
N LYS A 420 7.91 1.49 26.50
CA LYS A 420 7.62 0.27 27.26
C LYS A 420 6.22 -0.30 26.99
N ASN A 421 5.30 0.56 26.60
CA ASN A 421 3.89 0.22 26.36
C ASN A 421 3.55 0.20 24.86
N TRP A 422 4.54 -0.09 23.98
CA TRP A 422 4.22 -0.28 22.58
C TRP A 422 3.31 -1.49 22.39
N ARG A 423 2.47 -1.46 21.35
CA ARG A 423 1.51 -2.54 21.09
C ARG A 423 2.18 -3.90 20.97
N ASP A 424 1.52 -4.92 21.50
CA ASP A 424 1.93 -6.34 21.45
C ASP A 424 1.11 -7.15 20.45
N ALA A 425 0.10 -6.52 19.83
CA ALA A 425 -0.80 -7.16 18.87
C ALA A 425 -1.39 -6.15 17.89
N LEU A 426 -1.72 -6.62 16.70
CA LEU A 426 -2.44 -5.90 15.67
C LEU A 426 -3.81 -6.52 15.45
N TYR A 427 -4.80 -5.67 15.14
CA TYR A 427 -6.13 -6.06 14.70
C TYR A 427 -6.25 -5.87 13.19
N TYR A 428 -6.91 -6.81 12.52
CA TYR A 428 -7.19 -6.79 11.08
C TYR A 428 -8.64 -7.13 10.84
N HIS A 429 -9.31 -6.49 9.85
CA HIS A 429 -10.65 -6.85 9.46
C HIS A 429 -10.89 -6.61 7.96
N PHE A 430 -11.22 -7.69 7.23
CA PHE A 430 -11.63 -7.69 5.83
C PHE A 430 -13.12 -7.96 5.72
N HIS A 431 -13.86 -7.07 5.04
CA HIS A 431 -15.33 -7.04 5.04
C HIS A 431 -15.96 -7.43 3.70
N GLU A 432 -15.19 -7.39 2.59
CA GLU A 432 -15.74 -7.43 1.24
C GLU A 432 -15.99 -8.86 0.76
N PHE A 433 -17.26 -9.32 0.86
CA PHE A 433 -17.72 -10.56 0.25
C PHE A 433 -19.27 -10.52 0.10
N PRO A 434 -19.85 -11.07 -1.02
CA PRO A 434 -19.17 -11.59 -2.20
C PRO A 434 -18.58 -10.47 -3.08
N ALA A 435 -17.38 -10.70 -3.61
CA ALA A 435 -16.68 -9.76 -4.48
C ALA A 435 -15.62 -10.47 -5.32
N GLU A 436 -14.85 -9.71 -6.11
CA GLU A 436 -13.74 -10.22 -6.91
C GLU A 436 -12.78 -11.06 -6.05
N HIS A 437 -12.30 -12.17 -6.60
CA HIS A 437 -11.41 -13.15 -5.96
C HIS A 437 -12.02 -13.99 -4.84
N ALA A 438 -13.30 -13.84 -4.53
CA ALA A 438 -14.08 -14.68 -3.64
C ALA A 438 -13.48 -14.92 -2.23
N VAL A 439 -12.65 -14.00 -1.73
CA VAL A 439 -12.07 -14.09 -0.38
C VAL A 439 -13.15 -13.82 0.65
N LYS A 440 -13.32 -14.76 1.61
CA LYS A 440 -14.34 -14.70 2.64
C LYS A 440 -14.06 -13.60 3.66
N ARG A 441 -15.12 -13.02 4.27
CA ARG A 441 -14.97 -12.07 5.38
C ARG A 441 -14.20 -12.68 6.52
N HIS A 442 -13.27 -11.94 7.07
CA HIS A 442 -12.48 -12.41 8.20
C HIS A 442 -11.88 -11.27 8.99
N TYR A 443 -11.66 -11.53 10.25
CA TYR A 443 -10.89 -10.68 11.13
C TYR A 443 -9.91 -11.51 11.94
N GLY A 444 -8.96 -10.85 12.59
CA GLY A 444 -7.99 -11.58 13.36
C GLY A 444 -7.10 -10.71 14.24
N VAL A 445 -6.25 -11.40 14.99
CA VAL A 445 -5.20 -10.82 15.81
C VAL A 445 -3.85 -11.42 15.46
N ARG A 446 -2.86 -10.55 15.25
CA ARG A 446 -1.47 -10.93 15.02
C ARG A 446 -0.61 -10.39 16.16
N THR A 447 0.16 -11.26 16.79
CA THR A 447 1.21 -10.95 17.79
C THR A 447 2.58 -11.21 17.18
N ASP A 448 3.67 -10.97 17.89
CA ASP A 448 5.04 -11.26 17.36
C ASP A 448 5.21 -12.71 16.89
N ARG A 449 4.50 -13.64 17.49
CA ARG A 449 4.64 -15.08 17.19
C ARG A 449 3.45 -15.73 16.56
N TYR A 450 2.23 -15.28 16.86
CA TYR A 450 1.02 -16.00 16.47
C TYR A 450 0.06 -15.13 15.69
N THR A 451 -0.61 -15.72 14.69
CA THR A 451 -1.76 -15.13 14.01
C THR A 451 -2.97 -16.04 14.26
N LEU A 452 -4.08 -15.44 14.72
CA LEU A 452 -5.38 -16.11 14.84
C LEU A 452 -6.38 -15.38 13.95
N ILE A 453 -7.01 -16.11 13.03
CA ILE A 453 -7.96 -15.59 12.04
C ILE A 453 -9.31 -16.28 12.24
N HIS A 454 -10.39 -15.52 12.16
CA HIS A 454 -11.75 -16.03 12.11
C HIS A 454 -12.44 -15.64 10.81
N PHE A 455 -12.74 -16.60 9.98
CA PHE A 455 -13.64 -16.44 8.83
C PHE A 455 -15.06 -16.63 9.34
N TYR A 456 -15.87 -15.56 9.29
CA TYR A 456 -17.20 -15.50 9.92
C TYR A 456 -18.29 -15.30 8.86
N GLU A 457 -19.56 -15.47 9.23
CA GLU A 457 -20.76 -15.34 8.39
C GLU A 457 -20.81 -16.30 7.18
N ASP A 458 -19.86 -16.15 6.25
CA ASP A 458 -19.84 -16.91 5.00
C ASP A 458 -19.43 -18.37 5.21
N ILE A 459 -18.54 -18.57 6.16
CA ILE A 459 -18.09 -19.85 6.74
C ILE A 459 -17.74 -19.59 8.21
N ASP A 460 -17.82 -20.60 9.07
CA ASP A 460 -17.39 -20.47 10.47
C ASP A 460 -16.12 -21.30 10.68
N VAL A 461 -14.97 -20.69 10.37
CA VAL A 461 -13.67 -21.38 10.40
C VAL A 461 -12.63 -20.51 11.10
N TRP A 462 -11.89 -21.14 12.00
CA TRP A 462 -10.75 -20.53 12.67
C TRP A 462 -9.44 -21.09 12.12
N GLU A 463 -8.47 -20.22 11.96
CA GLU A 463 -7.09 -20.57 11.59
C GLU A 463 -6.13 -19.99 12.63
N LEU A 464 -5.15 -20.80 13.04
CA LEU A 464 -4.10 -20.43 14.00
C LEU A 464 -2.74 -20.81 13.42
N TYR A 465 -1.81 -19.87 13.40
CA TYR A 465 -0.46 -20.06 12.88
C TYR A 465 0.59 -19.67 13.92
N ASP A 466 1.66 -20.47 14.05
CA ASP A 466 2.86 -20.16 14.82
C ASP A 466 3.94 -19.64 13.88
N LEU A 467 4.04 -18.32 13.73
CA LEU A 467 4.94 -17.66 12.78
C LEU A 467 6.44 -17.94 13.03
N GLN A 468 6.81 -18.44 14.21
CA GLN A 468 8.17 -18.85 14.50
C GLN A 468 8.52 -20.19 13.83
N ASN A 469 7.57 -21.12 13.77
CA ASN A 469 7.76 -22.46 13.23
C ASN A 469 7.16 -22.61 11.82
N ASP A 470 6.20 -21.76 11.47
CA ASP A 470 5.49 -21.73 10.18
C ASP A 470 5.29 -20.27 9.74
N PRO A 471 6.38 -19.56 9.36
CA PRO A 471 6.29 -18.16 8.93
C PRO A 471 5.49 -17.97 7.65
N GLN A 472 5.30 -19.03 6.87
CA GLN A 472 4.57 -19.04 5.61
C GLN A 472 3.09 -19.41 5.77
N GLN A 473 2.62 -19.67 6.99
CA GLN A 473 1.22 -19.94 7.32
C GLN A 473 0.58 -21.08 6.49
N LEU A 474 1.32 -22.17 6.32
CA LEU A 474 0.86 -23.37 5.61
C LEU A 474 0.03 -24.29 6.50
N ASN A 475 0.34 -24.33 7.80
CA ASN A 475 -0.20 -25.32 8.72
C ASN A 475 -1.16 -24.69 9.73
N ASN A 476 -2.48 -24.82 9.48
CA ASN A 476 -3.48 -24.41 10.45
C ASN A 476 -3.46 -25.36 11.66
N ILE A 477 -3.00 -24.86 12.80
CA ILE A 477 -2.91 -25.63 14.06
C ILE A 477 -4.10 -25.38 14.99
N TYR A 478 -5.13 -24.65 14.55
CA TYR A 478 -6.32 -24.42 15.38
C TYR A 478 -7.02 -25.74 15.73
N GLY A 479 -7.32 -25.93 17.01
CA GLY A 479 -7.98 -27.14 17.50
C GLY A 479 -7.08 -28.38 17.62
N GLN A 480 -5.79 -28.28 17.30
CA GLN A 480 -4.86 -29.38 17.49
C GLN A 480 -4.50 -29.55 18.98
N PRO A 481 -4.21 -30.78 19.45
CA PRO A 481 -3.78 -31.02 20.82
C PRO A 481 -2.60 -30.12 21.23
N GLY A 482 -2.71 -29.47 22.39
CA GLY A 482 -1.67 -28.58 22.93
C GLY A 482 -1.83 -27.12 22.54
N THR A 483 -2.77 -26.76 21.66
CA THR A 483 -3.03 -25.38 21.23
C THR A 483 -4.10 -24.65 22.05
N GLU A 484 -4.81 -25.34 22.94
CA GLU A 484 -5.97 -24.82 23.66
C GLU A 484 -5.66 -23.57 24.48
N LYS A 485 -4.50 -23.57 25.16
CA LYS A 485 -4.08 -22.47 26.01
C LYS A 485 -3.73 -21.21 25.21
N ILE A 486 -3.03 -21.37 24.07
CA ILE A 486 -2.68 -20.25 23.21
C ILE A 486 -3.92 -19.72 22.49
N THR A 487 -4.80 -20.59 21.97
CA THR A 487 -6.06 -20.22 21.33
C THR A 487 -6.93 -19.38 22.29
N LYS A 488 -7.11 -19.84 23.54
CA LYS A 488 -7.86 -19.07 24.55
C LYS A 488 -7.25 -17.70 24.83
N ARG A 489 -5.92 -17.62 24.91
CA ARG A 489 -5.21 -16.33 25.11
C ARG A 489 -5.42 -15.36 23.95
N LEU A 490 -5.29 -15.85 22.71
CA LEU A 490 -5.44 -15.03 21.51
C LEU A 490 -6.91 -14.61 21.31
N LYS A 491 -7.89 -15.48 21.53
CA LYS A 491 -9.32 -15.10 21.51
C LYS A 491 -9.62 -13.98 22.52
N LYS A 492 -9.09 -14.09 23.73
CA LYS A 492 -9.23 -13.02 24.74
C LYS A 492 -8.59 -11.71 24.30
N ARG A 493 -7.40 -11.78 23.62
CA ARG A 493 -6.73 -10.59 23.11
C ARG A 493 -7.52 -9.97 21.96
N LEU A 494 -8.05 -10.79 21.05
CA LEU A 494 -8.91 -10.37 19.94
C LEU A 494 -10.16 -9.65 20.45
N VAL A 495 -10.89 -10.23 21.38
CA VAL A 495 -12.08 -9.59 22.00
C VAL A 495 -11.69 -8.22 22.59
N LYS A 496 -10.57 -8.14 23.31
CA LYS A 496 -10.10 -6.86 23.87
C LYS A 496 -9.84 -5.81 22.79
N LEU A 497 -9.26 -6.19 21.65
CA LEU A 497 -9.02 -5.26 20.53
C LEU A 497 -10.34 -4.84 19.87
N GLN A 498 -11.28 -5.76 19.71
CA GLN A 498 -12.62 -5.45 19.18
C GLN A 498 -13.40 -4.50 20.12
N GLU A 499 -13.26 -4.66 21.43
CA GLU A 499 -13.83 -3.72 22.43
C GLU A 499 -13.15 -2.35 22.35
N GLU A 500 -11.82 -2.33 22.27
CA GLU A 500 -11.01 -1.11 22.17
C GLU A 500 -11.36 -0.27 20.93
N TYR A 501 -11.56 -0.94 19.79
CA TYR A 501 -11.88 -0.29 18.51
C TYR A 501 -13.38 -0.22 18.23
N ALA A 502 -14.24 -0.68 19.16
CA ALA A 502 -15.68 -0.71 19.02
C ALA A 502 -16.17 -1.44 17.73
N ASP A 503 -15.53 -2.56 17.38
CA ASP A 503 -15.90 -3.32 16.19
C ASP A 503 -17.12 -4.23 16.48
N PRO A 504 -18.26 -4.07 15.75
CA PRO A 504 -19.47 -4.86 15.96
C PRO A 504 -19.25 -6.36 15.68
N ALA A 505 -18.23 -6.74 14.90
CA ALA A 505 -17.91 -8.15 14.66
C ALA A 505 -17.54 -8.93 15.92
N ILE A 506 -17.39 -8.28 17.07
CA ILE A 506 -17.21 -8.92 18.39
C ILE A 506 -18.34 -9.91 18.71
N GLU A 507 -19.55 -9.73 18.16
CA GLU A 507 -20.67 -10.62 18.35
C GLU A 507 -20.41 -12.03 17.78
N HIS A 508 -19.56 -12.13 16.75
CA HIS A 508 -19.14 -13.42 16.16
C HIS A 508 -17.95 -14.07 16.91
N THR A 509 -17.30 -13.32 17.82
CA THR A 509 -16.12 -13.82 18.57
C THR A 509 -16.50 -14.38 19.93
N LYS A 510 -17.55 -13.82 20.56
CA LYS A 510 -18.08 -14.21 21.88
C LYS A 510 -18.97 -15.45 21.76
#